data_d4828191a44a50f2ed9a9a170d864891
#
_entry.id   d4828191a44a50f2ed9a9a170d864891
#
_cell.length_a   1.000
_cell.length_b   1.000
_cell.length_c   1.000
_cell.angle_alpha   90.00
_cell.angle_beta   90.00
_cell.angle_gamma   90.00
#
_symmetry.space_group_name_H-M   'P 1'
#
loop_
_entity.id
_entity.type
_entity.pdbx_description
1 polymer ?
#
loop_
_entity_poly.entity_id
_entity_poly.type
_entity_poly.pdbx_seq_one_letter_code
_entity_poly.pdbx_strand_id
1 'polypeptide(L)'
;MDMLSDVALLSRIQFALTVAYHFIFVPLSIGLGLILAIFATKYHRSRSEADGNAMRFWVRIFTATFAIGVATGITMEFSFGTNWADYSRFVGDIFGAPLAAEALFAFFLESVFLGVLLFGRNKVSSLFYTVSAWLVWAGSCLSALWILIANSWMQTPAGAELAADGSKAVITDFLAAAFNPSTLPRYTHVVVALLILGAFASLAVGAWYLLRGKHADFAMKTIRVGAVVGIVASCALIVTAHSSAVEVSQEQPTKLAMMEGMYNDEVPPLYAFGWVDEESQQVVTPFSIPGGTSFLATGTWDAQYQGLNSLAQTEKYGDMDVADLPVNLVFQSYHLMVAMYGLIMITAILAVVFSLRGGRIRSMRWLQKLLLVSPLFPFIAIQVGWITAEVGRQPWVVYPSTSGPDGVSLLTNNAISQSVSAPELLLTLALFAAVYVFLFVGWARVISGFIKRGPVGDAAPAAGSADDATAAVKEGK
;
A
#
# COMPACT_ATOMS: atom_id res chain seq x y z
N MET A 1 -18.97 -1.86 -27.88
CA MET A 1 -19.07 -0.48 -27.36
C MET A 1 -17.71 0.19 -27.54
N ASP A 2 -17.69 1.47 -27.91
CA ASP A 2 -16.42 2.19 -27.96
C ASP A 2 -15.92 2.37 -26.51
N MET A 3 -14.75 1.87 -26.21
CA MET A 3 -14.14 1.90 -24.88
C MET A 3 -14.07 3.33 -24.28
N LEU A 4 -13.99 4.35 -25.13
CA LEU A 4 -13.98 5.75 -24.73
C LEU A 4 -15.35 6.33 -24.37
N SER A 5 -16.44 5.59 -24.61
CA SER A 5 -17.80 5.98 -24.24
C SER A 5 -18.35 5.22 -23.01
N ASP A 6 -17.61 4.23 -22.52
CA ASP A 6 -18.00 3.42 -21.35
C ASP A 6 -17.67 4.15 -20.04
N VAL A 7 -18.68 4.76 -19.42
CA VAL A 7 -18.57 5.50 -18.16
C VAL A 7 -18.08 4.60 -17.01
N ALA A 8 -18.53 3.34 -16.99
CA ALA A 8 -18.14 2.41 -15.94
C ALA A 8 -16.65 2.06 -16.02
N LEU A 9 -16.19 1.72 -17.22
CA LEU A 9 -14.78 1.44 -17.45
C LEU A 9 -13.88 2.64 -17.18
N LEU A 10 -14.29 3.84 -17.65
CA LEU A 10 -13.52 5.07 -17.40
C LEU A 10 -13.45 5.43 -15.92
N SER A 11 -14.54 5.27 -15.15
CA SER A 11 -14.57 5.50 -13.70
C SER A 11 -13.66 4.51 -12.96
N ARG A 12 -13.64 3.25 -13.36
CA ARG A 12 -12.75 2.21 -12.82
C ARG A 12 -11.28 2.54 -13.12
N ILE A 13 -10.95 2.93 -14.35
CA ILE A 13 -9.59 3.32 -14.74
C ILE A 13 -9.13 4.54 -13.94
N GLN A 14 -9.97 5.57 -13.81
CA GLN A 14 -9.64 6.77 -13.05
C GLN A 14 -9.35 6.44 -11.58
N PHE A 15 -10.20 5.64 -10.94
CA PHE A 15 -9.99 5.23 -9.56
C PHE A 15 -8.73 4.38 -9.40
N ALA A 16 -8.52 3.39 -10.28
CA ALA A 16 -7.35 2.53 -10.27
C ALA A 16 -6.03 3.32 -10.40
N LEU A 17 -5.97 4.31 -11.31
CA LEU A 17 -4.80 5.18 -11.46
C LEU A 17 -4.58 6.07 -10.24
N THR A 18 -5.66 6.60 -9.64
CA THR A 18 -5.59 7.41 -8.41
C THR A 18 -5.06 6.60 -7.24
N VAL A 19 -5.58 5.39 -7.02
CA VAL A 19 -5.11 4.47 -5.99
C VAL A 19 -3.66 4.06 -6.23
N ALA A 20 -3.32 3.62 -7.44
CA ALA A 20 -1.96 3.20 -7.78
C ALA A 20 -0.94 4.32 -7.54
N TYR A 21 -1.31 5.55 -7.88
CA TYR A 21 -0.47 6.73 -7.64
C TYR A 21 -0.34 7.07 -6.15
N HIS A 22 -1.44 7.07 -5.40
CA HIS A 22 -1.44 7.28 -3.94
C HIS A 22 -0.58 6.23 -3.23
N PHE A 23 -0.64 4.99 -3.68
CA PHE A 23 0.15 3.86 -3.18
C PHE A 23 1.64 3.86 -3.59
N ILE A 24 2.14 4.93 -4.20
CA ILE A 24 3.58 5.23 -4.25
C ILE A 24 4.04 5.84 -2.92
N PHE A 25 3.24 6.74 -2.33
CA PHE A 25 3.66 7.61 -1.22
C PHE A 25 3.27 7.07 0.15
N VAL A 26 2.05 6.57 0.32
CA VAL A 26 1.56 6.07 1.62
C VAL A 26 2.37 4.88 2.12
N PRO A 27 2.65 3.85 1.32
CA PRO A 27 3.52 2.76 1.73
C PRO A 27 4.92 3.23 2.16
N LEU A 28 5.50 4.16 1.40
CA LEU A 28 6.79 4.76 1.76
C LEU A 28 6.69 5.56 3.07
N SER A 29 5.62 6.34 3.28
CA SER A 29 5.45 7.12 4.51
C SER A 29 5.38 6.23 5.73
N ILE A 30 4.52 5.21 5.75
CA ILE A 30 4.38 4.31 6.88
C ILE A 30 5.68 3.54 7.15
N GLY A 31 6.30 2.99 6.10
CA GLY A 31 7.54 2.24 6.25
C GLY A 31 8.72 3.12 6.68
N LEU A 32 8.89 4.31 6.10
CA LEU A 32 9.93 5.26 6.49
C LEU A 32 9.67 5.90 7.85
N GLY A 33 8.41 6.01 8.28
CA GLY A 33 8.04 6.46 9.62
C GLY A 33 8.65 5.58 10.71
N LEU A 34 8.62 4.25 10.54
CA LEU A 34 9.31 3.33 11.45
C LEU A 34 10.83 3.52 11.41
N ILE A 35 11.43 3.66 10.23
CA ILE A 35 12.88 3.92 10.10
C ILE A 35 13.26 5.21 10.83
N LEU A 36 12.48 6.28 10.66
CA LEU A 36 12.64 7.54 11.35
C LEU A 36 12.55 7.38 12.88
N ALA A 37 11.53 6.70 13.39
CA ALA A 37 11.33 6.48 14.84
C ALA A 37 12.50 5.70 15.46
N ILE A 38 13.05 4.71 14.74
CA ILE A 38 14.25 3.98 15.15
C ILE A 38 15.47 4.93 15.22
N PHE A 39 15.69 5.79 14.23
CA PHE A 39 16.80 6.75 14.25
C PHE A 39 16.63 7.83 15.31
N ALA A 40 15.40 8.28 15.59
CA ALA A 40 15.10 9.18 16.71
C ALA A 40 15.45 8.53 18.07
N THR A 41 15.10 7.24 18.23
CA THR A 41 15.46 6.46 19.43
C THR A 41 16.98 6.30 19.57
N LYS A 42 17.69 6.02 18.49
CA LYS A 42 19.17 5.95 18.51
C LYS A 42 19.79 7.27 18.91
N TYR A 43 19.33 8.38 18.36
CA TYR A 43 19.79 9.71 18.73
C TYR A 43 19.50 10.02 20.21
N HIS A 44 18.31 9.68 20.70
CA HIS A 44 17.97 9.87 22.11
C HIS A 44 18.93 9.15 23.06
N ARG A 45 19.34 7.92 22.69
CA ARG A 45 20.25 7.10 23.53
C ARG A 45 21.70 7.51 23.40
N SER A 46 22.20 7.79 22.21
CA SER A 46 23.62 8.05 21.96
C SER A 46 24.01 9.51 22.16
N ARG A 47 23.10 10.44 21.91
CA ARG A 47 23.32 11.89 21.83
C ARG A 47 24.42 12.29 20.86
N SER A 48 24.85 11.38 19.99
CA SER A 48 25.91 11.65 19.03
C SER A 48 25.41 12.53 17.90
N GLU A 49 26.26 13.42 17.41
CA GLU A 49 25.97 14.27 16.27
C GLU A 49 25.67 13.45 15.01
N ALA A 50 26.39 12.34 14.83
CA ALA A 50 26.19 11.44 13.70
C ALA A 50 24.78 10.81 13.66
N ASP A 51 24.24 10.41 14.83
CA ASP A 51 22.88 9.88 14.91
C ASP A 51 21.83 11.00 14.77
N GLY A 52 22.13 12.20 15.29
CA GLY A 52 21.30 13.38 15.06
C GLY A 52 21.21 13.79 13.58
N ASN A 53 22.31 13.69 12.83
CA ASN A 53 22.34 13.95 11.41
C ASN A 53 21.55 12.88 10.61
N ALA A 54 21.69 11.61 10.99
CA ALA A 54 20.92 10.52 10.41
C ALA A 54 19.41 10.68 10.64
N MET A 55 19.00 11.00 11.87
CA MET A 55 17.62 11.29 12.20
C MET A 55 17.06 12.44 11.36
N ARG A 56 17.78 13.58 11.25
CA ARG A 56 17.34 14.73 10.44
C ARG A 56 17.20 14.38 8.97
N PHE A 57 18.10 13.56 8.43
CA PHE A 57 18.02 13.10 7.05
C PHE A 57 16.70 12.37 6.81
N TRP A 58 16.32 11.44 7.70
CA TRP A 58 15.08 10.68 7.56
C TRP A 58 13.83 11.53 7.84
N VAL A 59 13.87 12.51 8.74
CA VAL A 59 12.77 13.48 8.93
C VAL A 59 12.46 14.21 7.61
N ARG A 60 13.48 14.70 6.90
CA ARG A 60 13.28 15.41 5.63
C ARG A 60 12.67 14.54 4.55
N ILE A 61 13.16 13.29 4.40
CA ILE A 61 12.63 12.35 3.40
C ILE A 61 11.20 11.96 3.74
N PHE A 62 10.95 11.59 5.00
CA PHE A 62 9.62 11.25 5.49
C PHE A 62 8.63 12.39 5.24
N THR A 63 8.95 13.61 5.68
CA THR A 63 8.03 14.75 5.55
C THR A 63 7.68 15.07 4.09
N ALA A 64 8.67 15.04 3.19
CA ALA A 64 8.41 15.28 1.76
C ALA A 64 7.53 14.19 1.14
N THR A 65 7.68 12.94 1.56
CA THR A 65 6.87 11.82 1.08
C THR A 65 5.46 11.88 1.67
N PHE A 66 5.35 12.14 2.97
CA PHE A 66 4.09 12.27 3.70
C PHE A 66 3.20 13.40 3.12
N ALA A 67 3.79 14.57 2.83
CA ALA A 67 3.04 15.70 2.26
C ALA A 67 2.35 15.36 0.93
N ILE A 68 3.03 14.60 0.06
CA ILE A 68 2.43 14.15 -1.20
C ILE A 68 1.38 13.05 -0.93
N GLY A 69 1.62 12.16 0.04
CA GLY A 69 0.65 11.16 0.46
C GLY A 69 -0.67 11.80 0.88
N VAL A 70 -0.63 12.84 1.72
CA VAL A 70 -1.82 13.59 2.15
C VAL A 70 -2.53 14.24 0.95
N ALA A 71 -1.79 14.94 0.09
CA ALA A 71 -2.39 15.60 -1.08
C ALA A 71 -3.11 14.62 -2.01
N THR A 72 -2.53 13.44 -2.23
CA THR A 72 -3.14 12.40 -3.08
C THR A 72 -4.29 11.67 -2.40
N GLY A 73 -4.28 11.54 -1.07
CA GLY A 73 -5.40 11.02 -0.28
C GLY A 73 -6.65 11.89 -0.43
N ILE A 74 -6.51 13.21 -0.31
CA ILE A 74 -7.62 14.15 -0.51
C ILE A 74 -8.24 13.98 -1.91
N THR A 75 -7.42 13.73 -2.93
CA THR A 75 -7.92 13.48 -4.29
C THR A 75 -8.79 12.21 -4.37
N MET A 76 -8.44 11.17 -3.61
CA MET A 76 -9.25 9.93 -3.52
C MET A 76 -10.60 10.20 -2.86
N GLU A 77 -10.63 10.97 -1.77
CA GLU A 77 -11.88 11.33 -1.08
C GLU A 77 -12.88 12.02 -2.02
N PHE A 78 -12.41 12.93 -2.87
CA PHE A 78 -13.28 13.56 -3.87
C PHE A 78 -13.88 12.57 -4.86
N SER A 79 -13.21 11.49 -5.19
CA SER A 79 -13.73 10.46 -6.11
C SER A 79 -15.00 9.79 -5.57
N PHE A 80 -15.14 9.64 -4.27
CA PHE A 80 -16.34 9.08 -3.63
C PHE A 80 -17.59 9.98 -3.80
N GLY A 81 -17.41 11.30 -3.83
CA GLY A 81 -18.51 12.25 -4.04
C GLY A 81 -18.83 12.55 -5.50
N THR A 82 -17.99 12.11 -6.43
CA THR A 82 -18.15 12.36 -7.87
C THR A 82 -18.52 11.08 -8.63
N ASN A 83 -17.55 10.33 -9.11
CA ASN A 83 -17.76 9.16 -9.96
C ASN A 83 -18.45 7.98 -9.24
N TRP A 84 -18.30 7.90 -7.91
CA TRP A 84 -18.78 6.80 -7.07
C TRP A 84 -19.87 7.24 -6.10
N ALA A 85 -20.71 8.22 -6.48
CA ALA A 85 -21.71 8.79 -5.60
C ALA A 85 -22.78 7.77 -5.17
N ASP A 86 -23.19 6.86 -6.04
CA ASP A 86 -24.18 5.83 -5.71
C ASP A 86 -23.59 4.78 -4.75
N TYR A 87 -22.33 4.40 -4.94
CA TYR A 87 -21.58 3.63 -3.96
C TYR A 87 -21.54 4.34 -2.59
N SER A 88 -21.21 5.63 -2.56
CA SER A 88 -21.11 6.40 -1.32
C SER A 88 -22.46 6.51 -0.59
N ARG A 89 -23.56 6.56 -1.32
CA ARG A 89 -24.92 6.50 -0.73
C ARG A 89 -25.20 5.13 -0.13
N PHE A 90 -24.81 4.05 -0.84
CA PHE A 90 -25.06 2.69 -0.39
C PHE A 90 -24.31 2.37 0.91
N VAL A 91 -23.05 2.81 1.05
CA VAL A 91 -22.19 2.49 2.21
C VAL A 91 -22.10 3.62 3.24
N GLY A 92 -22.85 4.70 3.10
CA GLY A 92 -22.67 5.92 3.89
C GLY A 92 -22.80 5.71 5.41
N ASP A 93 -23.71 4.87 5.85
CA ASP A 93 -23.88 4.54 7.27
C ASP A 93 -22.68 3.74 7.83
N ILE A 94 -22.04 2.92 6.98
CA ILE A 94 -20.91 2.07 7.38
C ILE A 94 -19.61 2.86 7.42
N PHE A 95 -19.37 3.69 6.39
CA PHE A 95 -18.08 4.36 6.17
C PHE A 95 -17.96 5.70 6.88
N GLY A 96 -19.08 6.35 7.19
CA GLY A 96 -19.07 7.68 7.80
C GLY A 96 -18.28 7.73 9.11
N ALA A 97 -18.47 6.75 10.00
CA ALA A 97 -17.77 6.70 11.27
C ALA A 97 -16.27 6.40 11.13
N PRO A 98 -15.80 5.39 10.36
CA PRO A 98 -14.37 5.17 10.10
C PRO A 98 -13.65 6.36 9.47
N LEU A 99 -14.25 7.01 8.46
CA LEU A 99 -13.64 8.17 7.81
C LEU A 99 -13.56 9.39 8.75
N ALA A 100 -14.60 9.63 9.57
CA ALA A 100 -14.56 10.68 10.59
C ALA A 100 -13.50 10.39 11.66
N ALA A 101 -13.37 9.13 12.10
CA ALA A 101 -12.38 8.73 13.07
C ALA A 101 -10.94 8.86 12.51
N GLU A 102 -10.73 8.55 11.23
CA GLU A 102 -9.46 8.77 10.55
C GLU A 102 -9.04 10.24 10.62
N ALA A 103 -9.93 11.15 10.20
CA ALA A 103 -9.64 12.57 10.19
C ALA A 103 -9.40 13.14 11.60
N LEU A 104 -10.21 12.76 12.60
CA LEU A 104 -10.14 13.31 13.94
C LEU A 104 -8.99 12.72 14.77
N PHE A 105 -8.76 11.41 14.70
CA PHE A 105 -7.81 10.75 15.59
C PHE A 105 -6.46 10.50 14.92
N ALA A 106 -6.44 9.98 13.69
CA ALA A 106 -5.20 9.62 13.01
C ALA A 106 -4.51 10.84 12.42
N PHE A 107 -5.16 11.55 11.51
CA PHE A 107 -4.55 12.70 10.81
C PHE A 107 -4.21 13.87 11.76
N PHE A 108 -5.03 14.12 12.78
CA PHE A 108 -4.72 15.14 13.78
C PHE A 108 -3.49 14.77 14.61
N LEU A 109 -3.39 13.50 15.03
CA LEU A 109 -2.22 12.98 15.73
C LEU A 109 -0.95 13.14 14.89
N GLU A 110 -0.99 12.72 13.62
CA GLU A 110 0.13 12.85 12.69
C GLU A 110 0.56 14.31 12.51
N SER A 111 -0.38 15.19 12.21
CA SER A 111 -0.10 16.61 11.90
C SER A 111 0.53 17.34 13.07
N VAL A 112 0.01 17.16 14.30
CA VAL A 112 0.52 17.81 15.51
C VAL A 112 1.96 17.36 15.80
N PHE A 113 2.20 16.04 15.81
CA PHE A 113 3.53 15.54 16.15
C PHE A 113 4.54 15.68 15.02
N LEU A 114 4.09 15.71 13.75
CA LEU A 114 4.93 16.11 12.63
C LEU A 114 5.42 17.57 12.78
N GLY A 115 4.56 18.47 13.27
CA GLY A 115 4.97 19.84 13.64
C GLY A 115 6.09 19.85 14.67
N VAL A 116 6.06 18.96 15.66
CA VAL A 116 7.16 18.79 16.64
C VAL A 116 8.44 18.29 15.96
N LEU A 117 8.34 17.33 15.04
CA LEU A 117 9.52 16.81 14.32
C LEU A 117 10.19 17.88 13.45
N LEU A 118 9.41 18.78 12.86
CA LEU A 118 9.92 19.85 11.99
C LEU A 118 10.50 21.03 12.78
N PHE A 119 9.83 21.48 13.84
CA PHE A 119 10.10 22.74 14.49
C PHE A 119 10.54 22.62 15.96
N GLY A 120 10.38 21.43 16.57
CA GLY A 120 10.54 21.21 18.02
C GLY A 120 11.93 20.79 18.45
N ARG A 121 12.85 20.40 17.57
CA ARG A 121 14.11 19.72 17.90
C ARG A 121 14.91 20.40 19.03
N ASN A 122 15.06 21.72 18.98
CA ASN A 122 15.80 22.49 19.97
C ASN A 122 14.91 23.15 21.03
N LYS A 123 13.59 22.89 20.97
CA LYS A 123 12.58 23.51 21.84
C LYS A 123 11.98 22.52 22.84
N VAL A 124 12.09 21.22 22.57
CA VAL A 124 11.53 20.16 23.42
C VAL A 124 12.62 19.19 23.88
N SER A 125 12.32 18.40 24.91
CA SER A 125 13.24 17.37 25.36
C SER A 125 13.44 16.31 24.27
N SER A 126 14.61 15.68 24.25
CA SER A 126 14.89 14.63 23.28
C SER A 126 13.99 13.40 23.46
N LEU A 127 13.50 13.13 24.67
CA LEU A 127 12.52 12.08 24.91
C LEU A 127 11.20 12.43 24.21
N PHE A 128 10.69 13.65 24.44
CA PHE A 128 9.46 14.10 23.81
C PHE A 128 9.55 14.11 22.27
N TYR A 129 10.70 14.53 21.73
CA TYR A 129 10.96 14.46 20.30
C TYR A 129 10.91 13.03 19.76
N THR A 130 11.50 12.08 20.50
CA THR A 130 11.50 10.66 20.12
C THR A 130 10.09 10.05 20.21
N VAL A 131 9.36 10.36 21.30
CA VAL A 131 7.96 9.95 21.45
C VAL A 131 7.12 10.52 20.30
N SER A 132 7.34 11.78 19.91
CA SER A 132 6.65 12.38 18.75
C SER A 132 6.90 11.61 17.46
N ALA A 133 8.12 11.11 17.23
CA ALA A 133 8.41 10.29 16.04
C ALA A 133 7.63 8.95 16.05
N TRP A 134 7.53 8.30 17.21
CA TRP A 134 6.73 7.09 17.37
C TRP A 134 5.22 7.35 17.22
N LEU A 135 4.74 8.50 17.73
CA LEU A 135 3.33 8.89 17.60
C LEU A 135 2.94 9.22 16.16
N VAL A 136 3.83 9.87 15.39
CA VAL A 136 3.61 10.07 13.95
C VAL A 136 3.49 8.73 13.23
N TRP A 137 4.41 7.80 13.48
CA TRP A 137 4.33 6.47 12.89
C TRP A 137 3.08 5.69 13.31
N ALA A 138 2.73 5.72 14.60
CA ALA A 138 1.53 5.08 15.12
C ALA A 138 0.25 5.71 14.53
N GLY A 139 0.24 7.04 14.35
CA GLY A 139 -0.84 7.75 13.67
C GLY A 139 -1.03 7.27 12.23
N SER A 140 0.07 7.13 11.46
CA SER A 140 0.01 6.60 10.11
C SER A 140 -0.50 5.15 10.05
N CYS A 141 -0.13 4.31 11.03
CA CYS A 141 -0.69 2.96 11.14
C CYS A 141 -2.18 2.98 11.52
N LEU A 142 -2.60 3.92 12.38
CA LEU A 142 -4.00 4.10 12.76
C LEU A 142 -4.84 4.63 11.60
N SER A 143 -4.31 5.57 10.80
CA SER A 143 -4.94 6.02 9.56
C SER A 143 -5.17 4.84 8.60
N ALA A 144 -4.14 4.01 8.39
CA ALA A 144 -4.29 2.79 7.61
C ALA A 144 -5.34 1.82 8.17
N LEU A 145 -5.51 1.74 9.49
CA LEU A 145 -6.54 0.89 10.12
C LEU A 145 -7.95 1.36 9.73
N TRP A 146 -8.24 2.65 9.86
CA TRP A 146 -9.57 3.17 9.58
C TRP A 146 -9.98 2.96 8.12
N ILE A 147 -9.09 3.26 7.19
CA ILE A 147 -9.40 3.07 5.76
C ILE A 147 -9.48 1.57 5.39
N LEU A 148 -8.68 0.71 6.05
CA LEU A 148 -8.75 -0.73 5.83
C LEU A 148 -9.97 -1.37 6.48
N ILE A 149 -10.53 -0.83 7.56
CA ILE A 149 -11.84 -1.25 8.06
C ILE A 149 -12.89 -1.07 6.97
N ALA A 150 -12.97 0.12 6.37
CA ALA A 150 -13.90 0.41 5.29
C ALA A 150 -13.67 -0.51 4.07
N ASN A 151 -12.43 -0.66 3.62
CA ASN A 151 -12.11 -1.53 2.48
C ASN A 151 -12.36 -3.02 2.78
N SER A 152 -12.08 -3.48 4.00
CA SER A 152 -12.33 -4.87 4.42
C SER A 152 -13.81 -5.19 4.47
N TRP A 153 -14.62 -4.24 4.94
CA TRP A 153 -16.08 -4.41 4.95
C TRP A 153 -16.63 -4.61 3.53
N MET A 154 -16.09 -3.93 2.52
CA MET A 154 -16.48 -4.17 1.12
C MET A 154 -16.14 -5.58 0.63
N GLN A 155 -15.18 -6.25 1.23
CA GLN A 155 -14.76 -7.60 0.88
C GLN A 155 -15.59 -8.67 1.62
N THR A 156 -15.88 -8.42 2.88
CA THR A 156 -16.62 -9.34 3.77
C THR A 156 -17.59 -8.54 4.65
N PRO A 157 -18.72 -8.08 4.08
CA PRO A 157 -19.73 -7.32 4.84
C PRO A 157 -20.17 -8.07 6.10
N ALA A 158 -20.24 -7.35 7.22
CA ALA A 158 -20.74 -7.85 8.48
C ALA A 158 -21.35 -6.71 9.31
N GLY A 159 -22.19 -7.02 10.29
CA GLY A 159 -22.80 -6.05 11.20
C GLY A 159 -23.67 -5.00 10.49
N ALA A 160 -24.28 -5.38 9.38
CA ALA A 160 -25.16 -4.53 8.59
C ALA A 160 -26.34 -5.34 8.03
N GLU A 161 -27.38 -4.64 7.63
CA GLU A 161 -28.51 -5.21 6.89
C GLU A 161 -28.88 -4.28 5.73
N LEU A 162 -29.63 -4.78 4.76
CA LEU A 162 -30.14 -3.97 3.68
C LEU A 162 -31.37 -3.18 4.20
N ALA A 163 -31.42 -1.88 3.92
CA ALA A 163 -32.60 -1.06 4.24
C ALA A 163 -33.88 -1.67 3.61
N ALA A 164 -35.03 -1.44 4.23
CA ALA A 164 -36.30 -2.03 3.80
C ALA A 164 -36.69 -1.69 2.34
N ASP A 165 -36.19 -0.57 1.81
CA ASP A 165 -36.36 -0.14 0.43
C ASP A 165 -35.24 -0.63 -0.51
N GLY A 166 -34.27 -1.39 0.00
CA GLY A 166 -33.14 -1.89 -0.77
C GLY A 166 -32.09 -0.85 -1.17
N SER A 167 -32.22 0.42 -0.72
CA SER A 167 -31.42 1.53 -1.23
C SER A 167 -30.01 1.63 -0.68
N LYS A 168 -29.76 1.11 0.54
CA LYS A 168 -28.48 1.23 1.24
C LYS A 168 -28.25 0.12 2.26
N ALA A 169 -26.99 -0.09 2.62
CA ALA A 169 -26.61 -0.86 3.80
C ALA A 169 -26.77 -0.01 5.06
N VAL A 170 -27.41 -0.55 6.09
CA VAL A 170 -27.61 0.09 7.39
C VAL A 170 -26.85 -0.67 8.44
N ILE A 171 -26.10 0.04 9.28
CA ILE A 171 -25.30 -0.59 10.32
C ILE A 171 -26.19 -1.11 11.46
N THR A 172 -26.00 -2.36 11.86
CA THR A 172 -26.69 -3.00 12.98
C THR A 172 -25.77 -3.26 14.16
N ASP A 173 -24.49 -3.52 13.89
CA ASP A 173 -23.43 -3.70 14.88
C ASP A 173 -22.12 -3.11 14.37
N PHE A 174 -21.71 -1.98 14.96
CA PHE A 174 -20.48 -1.29 14.57
C PHE A 174 -19.22 -2.15 14.81
N LEU A 175 -19.16 -2.90 15.91
CA LEU A 175 -17.97 -3.72 16.19
C LEU A 175 -17.87 -4.89 15.24
N ALA A 176 -18.97 -5.53 14.90
CA ALA A 176 -19.00 -6.58 13.88
C ALA A 176 -18.62 -6.03 12.50
N ALA A 177 -19.07 -4.83 12.15
CA ALA A 177 -18.69 -4.17 10.90
C ALA A 177 -17.20 -3.79 10.88
N ALA A 178 -16.69 -3.21 11.98
CA ALA A 178 -15.29 -2.80 12.09
C ALA A 178 -14.31 -3.98 12.15
N PHE A 179 -14.68 -5.06 12.82
CA PHE A 179 -13.90 -6.28 12.95
C PHE A 179 -14.47 -7.43 12.11
N ASN A 180 -14.94 -7.10 10.90
CA ASN A 180 -15.38 -8.11 9.94
C ASN A 180 -14.25 -9.13 9.64
N PRO A 181 -14.56 -10.31 9.06
CA PRO A 181 -13.58 -11.38 8.87
C PRO A 181 -12.28 -10.94 8.20
N SER A 182 -12.33 -10.02 7.25
CA SER A 182 -11.15 -9.53 6.50
C SER A 182 -10.34 -8.47 7.22
N THR A 183 -10.86 -7.74 8.21
CA THR A 183 -10.19 -6.54 8.75
C THR A 183 -8.81 -6.84 9.30
N LEU A 184 -8.69 -7.79 10.22
CA LEU A 184 -7.41 -8.06 10.88
C LEU A 184 -6.40 -8.73 9.95
N PRO A 185 -6.76 -9.78 9.18
CA PRO A 185 -5.85 -10.38 8.18
C PRO A 185 -5.32 -9.35 7.17
N ARG A 186 -6.20 -8.54 6.60
CA ARG A 186 -5.82 -7.51 5.60
C ARG A 186 -4.97 -6.40 6.21
N TYR A 187 -5.37 -5.86 7.35
CA TYR A 187 -4.62 -4.79 8.02
C TYR A 187 -3.20 -5.24 8.35
N THR A 188 -3.04 -6.39 8.97
CA THR A 188 -1.71 -6.89 9.36
C THR A 188 -0.85 -7.21 8.14
N HIS A 189 -1.43 -7.83 7.10
CA HIS A 189 -0.75 -8.12 5.83
C HIS A 189 -0.27 -6.83 5.16
N VAL A 190 -1.16 -5.86 4.99
CA VAL A 190 -0.84 -4.57 4.34
C VAL A 190 0.24 -3.84 5.13
N VAL A 191 0.04 -3.58 6.43
CA VAL A 191 1.02 -2.81 7.22
C VAL A 191 2.40 -3.45 7.18
N VAL A 192 2.51 -4.77 7.33
CA VAL A 192 3.79 -5.47 7.26
C VAL A 192 4.45 -5.29 5.88
N ALA A 193 3.68 -5.36 4.79
CA ALA A 193 4.20 -5.09 3.44
C ALA A 193 4.72 -3.66 3.28
N LEU A 194 4.04 -2.67 3.88
CA LEU A 194 4.49 -1.27 3.88
C LEU A 194 5.80 -1.08 4.65
N LEU A 195 5.99 -1.79 5.78
CA LEU A 195 7.24 -1.78 6.54
C LEU A 195 8.40 -2.35 5.71
N ILE A 196 8.17 -3.39 4.93
CA ILE A 196 9.17 -3.97 4.01
C ILE A 196 9.58 -2.91 2.98
N LEU A 197 8.65 -2.19 2.36
CA LEU A 197 8.98 -1.16 1.38
C LEU A 197 9.85 -0.05 1.98
N GLY A 198 9.52 0.46 3.17
CA GLY A 198 10.34 1.45 3.87
C GLY A 198 11.73 0.94 4.23
N ALA A 199 11.83 -0.32 4.68
CA ALA A 199 13.10 -0.98 4.95
C ALA A 199 13.97 -1.07 3.67
N PHE A 200 13.39 -1.51 2.57
CA PHE A 200 14.09 -1.64 1.27
C PHE A 200 14.47 -0.27 0.69
N ALA A 201 13.64 0.75 0.83
CA ALA A 201 14.00 2.12 0.49
C ALA A 201 15.22 2.60 1.29
N SER A 202 15.31 2.25 2.58
CA SER A 202 16.48 2.57 3.39
C SER A 202 17.73 1.79 2.96
N LEU A 203 17.59 0.51 2.56
CA LEU A 203 18.68 -0.28 1.98
C LEU A 203 19.21 0.37 0.70
N ALA A 204 18.32 0.84 -0.19
CA ALA A 204 18.71 1.48 -1.44
C ALA A 204 19.46 2.80 -1.21
N VAL A 205 19.01 3.63 -0.29
CA VAL A 205 19.71 4.87 0.09
C VAL A 205 21.10 4.58 0.61
N GLY A 206 21.24 3.60 1.51
CA GLY A 206 22.53 3.19 2.03
C GLY A 206 23.46 2.63 0.94
N ALA A 207 22.92 1.77 0.07
CA ALA A 207 23.66 1.21 -1.06
C ALA A 207 24.14 2.27 -2.06
N TRP A 208 23.31 3.28 -2.31
CA TRP A 208 23.66 4.41 -3.17
C TRP A 208 24.89 5.16 -2.65
N TYR A 209 24.98 5.41 -1.33
CA TYR A 209 26.15 6.05 -0.74
C TYR A 209 27.39 5.16 -0.80
N LEU A 210 27.28 3.85 -0.53
CA LEU A 210 28.41 2.93 -0.62
C LEU A 210 28.94 2.85 -2.05
N LEU A 211 28.08 2.76 -3.07
CA LEU A 211 28.47 2.71 -4.47
C LEU A 211 29.26 3.97 -4.91
N ARG A 212 28.97 5.12 -4.28
CA ARG A 212 29.61 6.39 -4.54
C ARG A 212 30.80 6.69 -3.62
N GLY A 213 31.10 5.81 -2.67
CA GLY A 213 32.17 6.01 -1.69
C GLY A 213 31.94 7.18 -0.73
N LYS A 214 30.66 7.59 -0.51
CA LYS A 214 30.29 8.74 0.33
C LYS A 214 29.56 8.27 1.59
N HIS A 215 29.78 9.00 2.71
CA HIS A 215 29.05 8.79 3.98
C HIS A 215 28.95 7.33 4.42
N ALA A 216 30.08 6.58 4.34
CA ALA A 216 30.12 5.12 4.54
C ALA A 216 29.53 4.67 5.89
N ASP A 217 29.77 5.42 6.98
CA ASP A 217 29.25 5.07 8.31
C ASP A 217 27.75 5.30 8.44
N PHE A 218 27.23 6.39 7.87
CA PHE A 218 25.79 6.61 7.74
C PHE A 218 25.14 5.52 6.87
N ALA A 219 25.74 5.21 5.73
CA ALA A 219 25.26 4.16 4.83
C ALA A 219 25.15 2.81 5.55
N MET A 220 26.19 2.42 6.30
CA MET A 220 26.18 1.15 7.05
C MET A 220 25.16 1.14 8.19
N LYS A 221 24.98 2.26 8.92
CA LYS A 221 23.93 2.37 9.94
C LYS A 221 22.55 2.20 9.31
N THR A 222 22.30 2.86 8.20
CA THR A 222 21.05 2.81 7.44
C THR A 222 20.76 1.42 6.90
N ILE A 223 21.74 0.78 6.25
CA ILE A 223 21.62 -0.61 5.74
C ILE A 223 21.31 -1.57 6.90
N ARG A 224 21.99 -1.48 8.03
CA ARG A 224 21.74 -2.37 9.18
C ARG A 224 20.33 -2.22 9.74
N VAL A 225 19.84 -1.00 9.86
CA VAL A 225 18.45 -0.76 10.31
C VAL A 225 17.48 -1.34 9.29
N GLY A 226 17.64 -1.00 8.00
CA GLY A 226 16.78 -1.53 6.94
C GLY A 226 16.84 -3.06 6.82
N ALA A 227 18.02 -3.68 6.97
CA ALA A 227 18.17 -5.13 6.93
C ALA A 227 17.43 -5.83 8.07
N VAL A 228 17.55 -5.31 9.30
CA VAL A 228 16.85 -5.89 10.47
C VAL A 228 15.34 -5.72 10.34
N VAL A 229 14.87 -4.51 10.01
CA VAL A 229 13.43 -4.27 9.81
C VAL A 229 12.92 -5.12 8.64
N GLY A 230 13.67 -5.15 7.53
CA GLY A 230 13.29 -5.91 6.34
C GLY A 230 13.14 -7.40 6.60
N ILE A 231 14.10 -8.05 7.27
CA ILE A 231 14.00 -9.50 7.55
C ILE A 231 12.89 -9.81 8.55
N VAL A 232 12.75 -9.02 9.62
CA VAL A 232 11.68 -9.23 10.62
C VAL A 232 10.30 -9.07 9.99
N ALA A 233 10.10 -8.02 9.20
CA ALA A 233 8.84 -7.80 8.50
C ALA A 233 8.59 -8.89 7.42
N SER A 234 9.63 -9.34 6.68
CA SER A 234 9.47 -10.42 5.71
C SER A 234 9.10 -11.75 6.35
N CYS A 235 9.66 -12.08 7.52
CA CYS A 235 9.23 -13.27 8.28
C CYS A 235 7.80 -13.13 8.80
N ALA A 236 7.42 -11.95 9.30
CA ALA A 236 6.04 -11.68 9.74
C ALA A 236 5.03 -11.77 8.58
N LEU A 237 5.46 -11.40 7.36
CA LEU A 237 4.61 -11.45 6.17
C LEU A 237 4.19 -12.88 5.82
N ILE A 238 4.97 -13.92 6.12
CA ILE A 238 4.57 -15.32 5.92
C ILE A 238 3.27 -15.61 6.67
N VAL A 239 3.23 -15.23 7.95
CA VAL A 239 2.08 -15.50 8.81
C VAL A 239 0.86 -14.67 8.38
N THR A 240 1.07 -13.38 8.12
CA THR A 240 -0.05 -12.49 7.75
C THR A 240 -0.57 -12.77 6.35
N ALA A 241 0.28 -13.16 5.39
CA ALA A 241 -0.13 -13.56 4.05
C ALA A 241 -0.92 -14.87 4.08
N HIS A 242 -0.45 -15.86 4.85
CA HIS A 242 -1.19 -17.11 5.04
C HIS A 242 -2.57 -16.86 5.66
N SER A 243 -2.65 -16.07 6.73
CA SER A 243 -3.93 -15.70 7.35
C SER A 243 -4.89 -15.01 6.36
N SER A 244 -4.37 -14.10 5.51
CA SER A 244 -5.18 -13.43 4.50
C SER A 244 -5.63 -14.38 3.38
N ALA A 245 -4.80 -15.34 2.97
CA ALA A 245 -5.16 -16.34 1.96
C ALA A 245 -6.23 -17.32 2.48
N VAL A 246 -6.11 -17.75 3.74
CA VAL A 246 -7.11 -18.60 4.38
C VAL A 246 -8.47 -17.88 4.48
N GLU A 247 -8.45 -16.60 4.87
CA GLU A 247 -9.67 -15.79 4.91
C GLU A 247 -10.33 -15.70 3.52
N VAL A 248 -9.57 -15.41 2.47
CA VAL A 248 -10.08 -15.38 1.10
C VAL A 248 -10.68 -16.74 0.70
N SER A 249 -10.06 -17.85 1.06
CA SER A 249 -10.56 -19.19 0.75
C SER A 249 -11.89 -19.52 1.42
N GLN A 250 -12.17 -18.91 2.56
CA GLN A 250 -13.39 -19.11 3.34
C GLN A 250 -14.52 -18.16 2.95
N GLU A 251 -14.18 -16.90 2.69
CA GLU A 251 -15.17 -15.83 2.55
C GLU A 251 -15.39 -15.38 1.10
N GLN A 252 -14.43 -15.60 0.20
CA GLN A 252 -14.46 -15.06 -1.16
C GLN A 252 -14.15 -16.13 -2.22
N PRO A 253 -15.03 -17.15 -2.39
CA PRO A 253 -14.74 -18.29 -3.27
C PRO A 253 -14.53 -17.90 -4.73
N THR A 254 -15.24 -16.90 -5.26
CA THR A 254 -15.03 -16.44 -6.65
C THR A 254 -13.66 -15.80 -6.83
N LYS A 255 -13.17 -15.08 -5.83
CA LYS A 255 -11.81 -14.51 -5.84
C LYS A 255 -10.75 -15.61 -5.79
N LEU A 256 -10.92 -16.60 -4.91
CA LEU A 256 -10.01 -17.76 -4.87
C LEU A 256 -9.98 -18.46 -6.22
N ALA A 257 -11.15 -18.70 -6.82
CA ALA A 257 -11.25 -19.35 -8.13
C ALA A 257 -10.54 -18.55 -9.24
N MET A 258 -10.64 -17.22 -9.24
CA MET A 258 -9.87 -16.38 -10.17
C MET A 258 -8.37 -16.36 -9.88
N MET A 259 -7.96 -16.37 -8.60
CA MET A 259 -6.54 -16.40 -8.22
C MET A 259 -5.84 -17.67 -8.69
N GLU A 260 -6.55 -18.80 -8.67
CA GLU A 260 -6.04 -20.11 -9.04
C GLU A 260 -6.46 -20.55 -10.47
N GLY A 261 -7.28 -19.76 -11.18
CA GLY A 261 -7.74 -20.06 -12.53
C GLY A 261 -8.72 -21.21 -12.62
N MET A 262 -9.51 -21.45 -11.55
CA MET A 262 -10.45 -22.56 -11.43
C MET A 262 -11.79 -22.23 -12.08
N TYR A 263 -12.08 -22.80 -13.23
CA TYR A 263 -13.40 -22.71 -13.84
C TYR A 263 -14.34 -23.83 -13.42
N ASN A 264 -13.81 -25.01 -13.14
CA ASN A 264 -14.56 -26.19 -12.69
C ASN A 264 -14.21 -26.55 -11.25
N ASP A 265 -15.06 -27.36 -10.62
CA ASP A 265 -14.81 -27.84 -9.25
C ASP A 265 -13.63 -28.79 -9.24
N GLU A 266 -12.64 -28.47 -8.46
CA GLU A 266 -11.39 -29.24 -8.39
C GLU A 266 -10.68 -29.13 -7.05
N VAL A 267 -9.68 -29.95 -6.86
CA VAL A 267 -8.67 -29.80 -5.79
C VAL A 267 -7.59 -28.87 -6.34
N PRO A 268 -7.52 -27.59 -5.88
CA PRO A 268 -6.67 -26.61 -6.52
C PRO A 268 -5.18 -26.94 -6.33
N PRO A 269 -4.42 -27.04 -7.43
CA PRO A 269 -2.98 -27.16 -7.37
C PRO A 269 -2.35 -25.81 -6.99
N LEU A 270 -1.13 -25.80 -6.49
CA LEU A 270 -0.34 -24.59 -6.34
C LEU A 270 0.49 -24.38 -7.61
N TYR A 271 0.21 -23.35 -8.35
CA TYR A 271 0.97 -23.00 -9.54
C TYR A 271 2.21 -22.18 -9.19
N ALA A 272 3.36 -22.54 -9.76
CA ALA A 272 4.55 -21.68 -9.69
C ALA A 272 4.47 -20.53 -10.69
N PHE A 273 3.93 -20.81 -11.87
CA PHE A 273 3.61 -19.86 -12.95
C PHE A 273 2.71 -20.57 -13.97
N GLY A 274 1.95 -19.78 -14.71
CA GLY A 274 1.03 -20.29 -15.70
C GLY A 274 0.38 -19.16 -16.50
N TRP A 275 -0.49 -19.53 -17.42
CA TRP A 275 -1.32 -18.61 -18.19
C TRP A 275 -2.74 -19.15 -18.21
N VAL A 276 -3.71 -18.33 -17.84
CA VAL A 276 -5.12 -18.71 -17.97
C VAL A 276 -5.57 -18.40 -19.38
N ASP A 277 -5.98 -19.43 -20.10
CA ASP A 277 -6.68 -19.29 -21.34
C ASP A 277 -8.19 -19.21 -21.03
N GLU A 278 -8.73 -17.99 -21.14
CA GLU A 278 -10.10 -17.70 -20.77
C GLU A 278 -11.12 -18.29 -21.78
N GLU A 279 -10.72 -18.52 -23.05
CA GLU A 279 -11.57 -19.15 -24.05
C GLU A 279 -11.75 -20.65 -23.79
N SER A 280 -10.64 -21.36 -23.52
CA SER A 280 -10.69 -22.81 -23.22
C SER A 280 -10.98 -23.07 -21.74
N GLN A 281 -11.02 -22.04 -20.89
CA GLN A 281 -11.23 -22.12 -19.45
C GLN A 281 -10.23 -23.06 -18.75
N GLN A 282 -8.95 -22.95 -19.11
CA GLN A 282 -7.87 -23.79 -18.58
C GLN A 282 -6.62 -23.00 -18.23
N VAL A 283 -5.89 -23.52 -17.24
CA VAL A 283 -4.56 -22.99 -16.91
C VAL A 283 -3.52 -23.75 -17.72
N VAL A 284 -2.82 -23.06 -18.60
CA VAL A 284 -1.66 -23.58 -19.31
C VAL A 284 -0.42 -23.35 -18.47
N THR A 285 0.14 -24.43 -17.91
CA THR A 285 1.32 -24.34 -17.05
C THR A 285 2.22 -25.56 -17.23
N PRO A 286 3.55 -25.36 -17.22
CA PRO A 286 4.49 -26.48 -17.18
C PRO A 286 4.74 -27.00 -15.76
N PHE A 287 4.36 -26.29 -14.71
CA PHE A 287 4.70 -26.68 -13.35
C PHE A 287 3.63 -26.27 -12.33
N SER A 288 3.11 -27.27 -11.62
CA SER A 288 2.22 -27.10 -10.47
C SER A 288 2.47 -28.19 -9.43
N ILE A 289 2.08 -27.92 -8.19
CA ILE A 289 2.10 -28.89 -7.08
C ILE A 289 0.65 -29.31 -6.86
N PRO A 290 0.26 -30.57 -7.20
CA PRO A 290 -1.11 -31.04 -7.04
C PRO A 290 -1.60 -30.89 -5.60
N GLY A 291 -2.80 -30.32 -5.41
CA GLY A 291 -3.38 -30.08 -4.08
C GLY A 291 -2.64 -29.06 -3.20
N GLY A 292 -1.64 -28.36 -3.74
CA GLY A 292 -0.80 -27.46 -2.94
C GLY A 292 -1.59 -26.28 -2.37
N THR A 293 -2.48 -25.66 -3.12
CA THR A 293 -3.35 -24.58 -2.63
C THR A 293 -4.35 -25.11 -1.63
N SER A 294 -4.94 -26.32 -1.86
CA SER A 294 -5.78 -27.01 -0.88
C SER A 294 -5.04 -27.20 0.45
N PHE A 295 -3.79 -27.70 0.41
CA PHE A 295 -2.98 -27.87 1.62
C PHE A 295 -2.71 -26.56 2.35
N LEU A 296 -2.40 -25.48 1.63
CA LEU A 296 -2.16 -24.17 2.24
C LEU A 296 -3.44 -23.58 2.88
N ALA A 297 -4.60 -23.86 2.32
CA ALA A 297 -5.87 -23.33 2.82
C ALA A 297 -6.45 -24.14 4.01
N THR A 298 -6.29 -25.47 3.99
CA THR A 298 -7.00 -26.38 4.92
C THR A 298 -6.09 -27.30 5.74
N GLY A 299 -4.82 -27.44 5.35
CA GLY A 299 -3.90 -28.45 5.89
C GLY A 299 -4.08 -29.85 5.28
N THR A 300 -4.99 -30.03 4.31
CA THR A 300 -5.22 -31.30 3.60
C THR A 300 -4.97 -31.15 2.10
N TRP A 301 -4.52 -32.23 1.45
CA TRP A 301 -4.14 -32.20 0.03
C TRP A 301 -5.30 -32.44 -0.93
N ASP A 302 -6.50 -32.71 -0.42
CA ASP A 302 -7.65 -33.24 -1.15
C ASP A 302 -8.94 -32.42 -0.98
N ALA A 303 -8.90 -31.27 -0.31
CA ALA A 303 -10.06 -30.41 -0.18
C ALA A 303 -10.46 -29.83 -1.56
N GLN A 304 -11.70 -30.08 -1.94
CA GLN A 304 -12.30 -29.56 -3.18
C GLN A 304 -12.82 -28.14 -2.96
N TYR A 305 -12.71 -27.33 -4.02
CA TYR A 305 -13.29 -26.00 -4.10
C TYR A 305 -14.18 -25.89 -5.34
N GLN A 306 -15.21 -25.06 -5.24
CA GLN A 306 -16.08 -24.76 -6.36
C GLN A 306 -15.37 -23.87 -7.38
N GLY A 307 -15.51 -24.18 -8.65
CA GLY A 307 -15.06 -23.35 -9.74
C GLY A 307 -16.06 -22.25 -10.11
N LEU A 308 -15.62 -21.32 -10.94
CA LEU A 308 -16.44 -20.17 -11.37
C LEU A 308 -17.76 -20.59 -12.00
N ASN A 309 -17.76 -21.67 -12.81
CA ASN A 309 -18.97 -22.16 -13.48
C ASN A 309 -20.03 -22.68 -12.50
N SER A 310 -19.62 -23.35 -11.43
CA SER A 310 -20.54 -23.83 -10.38
C SER A 310 -21.01 -22.68 -9.49
N LEU A 311 -20.10 -21.77 -9.11
CA LEU A 311 -20.43 -20.59 -8.31
C LEU A 311 -21.48 -19.70 -9.01
N ALA A 312 -21.36 -19.47 -10.32
CA ALA A 312 -22.31 -18.66 -11.10
C ALA A 312 -23.73 -19.25 -11.14
N GLN A 313 -23.90 -20.53 -10.81
CA GLN A 313 -25.22 -21.17 -10.75
C GLN A 313 -25.89 -21.04 -9.36
N THR A 314 -25.18 -20.50 -8.39
CA THR A 314 -25.74 -20.28 -7.04
C THR A 314 -26.50 -18.96 -6.98
N GLU A 315 -27.53 -18.89 -6.13
CA GLU A 315 -28.31 -17.66 -5.93
C GLU A 315 -27.42 -16.47 -5.51
N LYS A 316 -26.41 -16.73 -4.70
CA LYS A 316 -25.52 -15.71 -4.13
C LYS A 316 -24.61 -15.04 -5.17
N TYR A 317 -24.18 -15.78 -6.18
CA TYR A 317 -23.23 -15.31 -7.22
C TYR A 317 -23.82 -15.30 -8.62
N GLY A 318 -25.14 -15.49 -8.76
CA GLY A 318 -25.84 -15.58 -10.05
C GLY A 318 -25.80 -14.31 -10.90
N ASP A 319 -25.45 -13.16 -10.31
CA ASP A 319 -25.24 -11.91 -11.05
C ASP A 319 -23.92 -11.86 -11.84
N MET A 320 -23.08 -12.88 -11.70
CA MET A 320 -21.77 -12.97 -12.33
C MET A 320 -21.85 -13.63 -13.69
N ASP A 321 -21.37 -12.96 -14.74
CA ASP A 321 -21.07 -13.59 -16.03
C ASP A 321 -19.60 -14.03 -16.03
N VAL A 322 -19.37 -15.33 -16.09
CA VAL A 322 -18.01 -15.92 -16.05
C VAL A 322 -17.16 -15.46 -17.24
N ALA A 323 -17.79 -15.18 -18.40
CA ALA A 323 -17.07 -14.73 -19.59
C ALA A 323 -16.52 -13.29 -19.47
N ASP A 324 -17.12 -12.47 -18.59
CA ASP A 324 -16.69 -11.08 -18.35
C ASP A 324 -15.64 -10.96 -17.24
N LEU A 325 -15.31 -12.06 -16.55
CA LEU A 325 -14.35 -12.02 -15.44
C LEU A 325 -12.91 -11.97 -15.95
N PRO A 326 -12.10 -11.04 -15.43
CA PRO A 326 -10.69 -10.91 -15.83
C PRO A 326 -9.80 -11.94 -15.10
N VAL A 327 -10.07 -13.23 -15.31
CA VAL A 327 -9.45 -14.32 -14.53
C VAL A 327 -7.94 -14.33 -14.70
N ASN A 328 -7.45 -14.21 -15.95
CA ASN A 328 -6.01 -14.21 -16.19
C ASN A 328 -5.31 -13.02 -15.55
N LEU A 329 -5.93 -11.83 -15.50
CA LEU A 329 -5.35 -10.67 -14.83
C LEU A 329 -5.20 -10.91 -13.31
N VAL A 330 -6.20 -11.49 -12.67
CA VAL A 330 -6.18 -11.81 -11.24
C VAL A 330 -5.16 -12.89 -10.94
N PHE A 331 -5.14 -13.96 -11.74
CA PHE A 331 -4.14 -15.04 -11.66
C PHE A 331 -2.71 -14.49 -11.76
N GLN A 332 -2.40 -13.71 -12.81
CA GLN A 332 -1.06 -13.16 -13.01
C GLN A 332 -0.64 -12.20 -11.90
N SER A 333 -1.54 -11.33 -11.45
CA SER A 333 -1.23 -10.37 -10.38
C SER A 333 -0.95 -11.07 -9.06
N TYR A 334 -1.70 -12.10 -8.71
CA TYR A 334 -1.47 -12.92 -7.52
C TYR A 334 -0.11 -13.64 -7.57
N HIS A 335 0.16 -14.37 -8.64
CA HIS A 335 1.41 -15.13 -8.78
C HIS A 335 2.64 -14.22 -8.86
N LEU A 336 2.53 -13.06 -9.51
CA LEU A 336 3.60 -12.06 -9.53
C LEU A 336 3.87 -11.49 -8.11
N MET A 337 2.82 -11.25 -7.31
CA MET A 337 2.98 -10.81 -5.91
C MET A 337 3.79 -11.85 -5.11
N VAL A 338 3.44 -13.14 -5.24
CA VAL A 338 4.15 -14.24 -4.56
C VAL A 338 5.61 -14.37 -5.05
N ALA A 339 5.84 -14.24 -6.36
CA ALA A 339 7.20 -14.26 -6.91
C ALA A 339 8.06 -13.10 -6.40
N MET A 340 7.51 -11.89 -6.32
CA MET A 340 8.21 -10.74 -5.74
C MET A 340 8.55 -10.96 -4.27
N TYR A 341 7.67 -11.64 -3.50
CA TYR A 341 7.98 -11.99 -2.12
C TYR A 341 9.22 -12.90 -2.02
N GLY A 342 9.40 -13.85 -2.91
CA GLY A 342 10.62 -14.66 -3.00
C GLY A 342 11.88 -13.80 -3.15
N LEU A 343 11.85 -12.80 -4.04
CA LEU A 343 12.98 -11.86 -4.22
C LEU A 343 13.20 -10.97 -3.00
N ILE A 344 12.11 -10.54 -2.33
CA ILE A 344 12.17 -9.77 -1.07
C ILE A 344 12.90 -10.58 -0.01
N MET A 345 12.49 -11.82 0.23
CA MET A 345 13.06 -12.67 1.26
C MET A 345 14.56 -12.94 1.01
N ILE A 346 14.93 -13.32 -0.22
CA ILE A 346 16.33 -13.53 -0.59
C ILE A 346 17.16 -12.27 -0.34
N THR A 347 16.66 -11.12 -0.78
CA THR A 347 17.38 -9.84 -0.62
C THR A 347 17.53 -9.45 0.85
N ALA A 348 16.48 -9.64 1.68
CA ALA A 348 16.51 -9.38 3.11
C ALA A 348 17.56 -10.26 3.83
N ILE A 349 17.62 -11.56 3.51
CA ILE A 349 18.62 -12.49 4.04
C ILE A 349 20.04 -12.02 3.67
N LEU A 350 20.28 -11.73 2.40
CA LEU A 350 21.58 -11.24 1.94
C LEU A 350 21.98 -9.93 2.63
N ALA A 351 21.05 -8.99 2.77
CA ALA A 351 21.28 -7.72 3.46
C ALA A 351 21.67 -7.93 4.93
N VAL A 352 20.98 -8.80 5.67
CA VAL A 352 21.29 -9.12 7.06
C VAL A 352 22.65 -9.80 7.17
N VAL A 353 22.86 -10.89 6.44
CA VAL A 353 24.08 -11.70 6.51
C VAL A 353 25.32 -10.86 6.23
N PHE A 354 25.31 -10.06 5.18
CA PHE A 354 26.52 -9.32 4.77
C PHE A 354 26.68 -7.95 5.41
N SER A 355 25.60 -7.36 6.00
CA SER A 355 25.72 -6.11 6.74
C SER A 355 26.15 -6.31 8.20
N LEU A 356 25.73 -7.42 8.85
CA LEU A 356 26.03 -7.70 10.25
C LEU A 356 27.37 -8.43 10.42
N ARG A 357 27.74 -9.35 9.53
CA ARG A 357 29.01 -10.09 9.59
C ARG A 357 30.20 -9.27 9.07
N GLY A 358 30.75 -8.42 9.94
CA GLY A 358 31.96 -7.64 9.64
C GLY A 358 31.80 -6.56 8.58
N GLY A 359 30.56 -6.26 8.17
CA GLY A 359 30.29 -5.20 7.19
C GLY A 359 30.82 -5.51 5.78
N ARG A 360 30.92 -6.78 5.40
CA ARG A 360 31.42 -7.24 4.07
C ARG A 360 30.70 -6.59 2.90
N ILE A 361 29.47 -6.12 3.09
CA ILE A 361 28.72 -5.39 2.07
C ILE A 361 29.48 -4.17 1.52
N ARG A 362 30.41 -3.58 2.28
CA ARG A 362 31.22 -2.43 1.82
C ARG A 362 32.05 -2.75 0.57
N SER A 363 32.49 -4.00 0.39
CA SER A 363 33.30 -4.45 -0.74
C SER A 363 32.50 -5.16 -1.84
N MET A 364 31.22 -5.52 -1.58
CA MET A 364 30.41 -6.34 -2.49
C MET A 364 29.55 -5.48 -3.42
N ARG A 365 30.15 -4.95 -4.50
CA ARG A 365 29.46 -4.04 -5.44
C ARG A 365 28.22 -4.64 -6.09
N TRP A 366 28.20 -5.94 -6.35
CA TRP A 366 27.00 -6.60 -6.90
C TRP A 366 25.82 -6.53 -5.94
N LEU A 367 26.06 -6.78 -4.63
CA LEU A 367 25.02 -6.71 -3.61
C LEU A 367 24.55 -5.25 -3.40
N GLN A 368 25.47 -4.29 -3.43
CA GLN A 368 25.09 -2.87 -3.37
C GLN A 368 24.18 -2.47 -4.56
N LYS A 369 24.44 -2.99 -5.76
CA LYS A 369 23.57 -2.77 -6.93
C LYS A 369 22.21 -3.45 -6.75
N LEU A 370 22.19 -4.70 -6.24
CA LEU A 370 20.94 -5.39 -5.92
C LEU A 370 20.12 -4.57 -4.90
N LEU A 371 20.74 -4.12 -3.79
CA LEU A 371 20.03 -3.31 -2.78
C LEU A 371 19.55 -1.97 -3.34
N LEU A 372 20.26 -1.38 -4.31
CA LEU A 372 19.83 -0.12 -4.92
C LEU A 372 18.51 -0.26 -5.69
N VAL A 373 18.29 -1.38 -6.37
CA VAL A 373 17.06 -1.63 -7.15
C VAL A 373 15.99 -2.37 -6.35
N SER A 374 16.33 -2.90 -5.19
CA SER A 374 15.46 -3.77 -4.41
C SER A 374 14.13 -3.15 -3.94
N PRO A 375 13.95 -1.83 -3.77
CA PRO A 375 12.64 -1.26 -3.46
C PRO A 375 11.57 -1.54 -4.50
N LEU A 376 11.97 -1.86 -5.74
CA LEU A 376 11.03 -2.25 -6.80
C LEU A 376 10.29 -3.54 -6.47
N PHE A 377 10.89 -4.47 -5.73
CA PHE A 377 10.27 -5.76 -5.40
C PHE A 377 9.04 -5.58 -4.51
N PRO A 378 9.13 -4.98 -3.30
CA PRO A 378 7.94 -4.74 -2.49
C PRO A 378 6.99 -3.72 -3.14
N PHE A 379 7.47 -2.75 -3.91
CA PHE A 379 6.63 -1.83 -4.64
C PHE A 379 5.73 -2.55 -5.65
N ILE A 380 6.30 -3.41 -6.50
CA ILE A 380 5.55 -4.21 -7.47
C ILE A 380 4.58 -5.13 -6.72
N ALA A 381 5.04 -5.84 -5.67
CA ALA A 381 4.18 -6.72 -4.88
C ALA A 381 2.95 -6.01 -4.31
N ILE A 382 3.11 -4.80 -3.78
CA ILE A 382 2.01 -3.98 -3.24
C ILE A 382 1.03 -3.59 -4.34
N GLN A 383 1.50 -3.13 -5.51
CA GLN A 383 0.64 -2.71 -6.62
C GLN A 383 -0.16 -3.89 -7.19
N VAL A 384 0.50 -5.02 -7.48
CA VAL A 384 -0.21 -6.20 -8.00
C VAL A 384 -1.09 -6.87 -6.94
N GLY A 385 -0.75 -6.77 -5.65
CA GLY A 385 -1.60 -7.20 -4.55
C GLY A 385 -2.93 -6.44 -4.50
N TRP A 386 -2.91 -5.12 -4.77
CA TRP A 386 -4.14 -4.34 -4.93
C TRP A 386 -4.96 -4.78 -6.14
N ILE A 387 -4.31 -5.04 -7.28
CA ILE A 387 -5.01 -5.59 -8.46
C ILE A 387 -5.70 -6.90 -8.09
N THR A 388 -4.99 -7.83 -7.45
CA THR A 388 -5.57 -9.10 -6.98
C THR A 388 -6.77 -8.87 -6.07
N ALA A 389 -6.65 -7.97 -5.09
CA ALA A 389 -7.70 -7.70 -4.11
C ALA A 389 -8.96 -7.07 -4.72
N GLU A 390 -8.80 -6.07 -5.59
CA GLU A 390 -9.91 -5.24 -6.07
C GLU A 390 -10.48 -5.74 -7.39
N VAL A 391 -9.64 -6.25 -8.30
CA VAL A 391 -10.10 -6.86 -9.54
C VAL A 391 -10.66 -8.26 -9.27
N GLY A 392 -10.06 -9.01 -8.34
CA GLY A 392 -10.58 -10.31 -7.89
C GLY A 392 -11.92 -10.25 -7.14
N ARG A 393 -12.45 -9.07 -6.86
CA ARG A 393 -13.79 -8.87 -6.28
C ARG A 393 -14.88 -8.64 -7.35
N GLN A 394 -14.48 -8.34 -8.59
CA GLN A 394 -15.45 -8.06 -9.65
C GLN A 394 -16.37 -9.27 -9.92
N PRO A 395 -17.64 -9.01 -10.30
CA PRO A 395 -18.23 -7.72 -10.72
C PRO A 395 -18.74 -6.83 -9.58
N TRP A 396 -18.55 -7.21 -8.32
CA TRP A 396 -19.08 -6.44 -7.19
C TRP A 396 -18.10 -5.37 -6.69
N VAL A 397 -18.63 -4.25 -6.21
CA VAL A 397 -17.91 -3.27 -5.39
C VAL A 397 -18.10 -3.57 -3.89
N VAL A 398 -19.25 -4.12 -3.49
CA VAL A 398 -19.49 -4.74 -2.18
C VAL A 398 -19.77 -6.21 -2.43
N TYR A 399 -18.86 -7.07 -1.98
CA TYR A 399 -18.86 -8.50 -2.31
C TYR A 399 -19.88 -9.28 -1.45
N PRO A 400 -20.65 -10.20 -2.03
CA PRO A 400 -21.53 -11.10 -1.27
C PRO A 400 -20.71 -12.22 -0.63
N SER A 401 -20.01 -11.95 0.49
CA SER A 401 -19.14 -12.92 1.15
C SER A 401 -19.90 -14.12 1.71
N THR A 402 -19.20 -15.23 1.95
CA THR A 402 -19.81 -16.49 2.42
C THR A 402 -20.59 -16.28 3.71
N SER A 403 -20.00 -15.62 4.70
CA SER A 403 -20.63 -15.32 5.99
C SER A 403 -21.41 -14.00 6.02
N GLY A 404 -21.44 -13.26 4.90
CA GLY A 404 -22.07 -11.95 4.82
C GLY A 404 -23.59 -12.02 4.92
N PRO A 405 -24.22 -10.90 5.36
CA PRO A 405 -25.68 -10.81 5.46
C PRO A 405 -26.33 -10.89 4.08
N ASP A 406 -27.51 -11.51 4.04
CA ASP A 406 -28.25 -11.70 2.80
C ASP A 406 -28.63 -10.34 2.16
N GLY A 407 -28.46 -10.24 0.85
CA GLY A 407 -28.78 -9.06 0.05
C GLY A 407 -27.80 -7.88 0.22
N VAL A 408 -26.86 -7.88 1.16
CA VAL A 408 -25.87 -6.82 1.31
C VAL A 408 -24.72 -7.04 0.33
N SER A 409 -24.96 -6.66 -0.92
CA SER A 409 -23.99 -6.64 -2.00
C SER A 409 -24.29 -5.48 -2.95
N LEU A 410 -23.29 -5.07 -3.74
CA LEU A 410 -23.45 -4.02 -4.73
C LEU A 410 -22.59 -4.31 -5.97
N LEU A 411 -23.24 -4.43 -7.11
CA LEU A 411 -22.54 -4.52 -8.39
C LEU A 411 -21.82 -3.22 -8.74
N THR A 412 -20.66 -3.31 -9.36
CA THR A 412 -19.86 -2.15 -9.76
C THR A 412 -20.64 -1.20 -10.68
N ASN A 413 -21.43 -1.74 -11.61
CA ASN A 413 -22.22 -0.92 -12.55
C ASN A 413 -23.31 -0.11 -11.83
N ASN A 414 -23.83 -0.60 -10.70
CA ASN A 414 -24.85 0.09 -9.89
C ASN A 414 -24.25 1.10 -8.89
N ALA A 415 -22.93 1.11 -8.76
CA ALA A 415 -22.18 1.94 -7.83
C ALA A 415 -21.74 3.28 -8.41
N ILE A 416 -21.83 3.41 -9.74
CA ILE A 416 -21.30 4.55 -10.49
C ILE A 416 -22.38 5.63 -10.62
N SER A 417 -21.94 6.88 -10.45
CA SER A 417 -22.80 8.05 -10.57
C SER A 417 -23.43 8.14 -11.95
N GLN A 418 -24.74 8.28 -12.00
CA GLN A 418 -25.49 8.48 -13.25
C GLN A 418 -25.37 9.92 -13.81
N SER A 419 -24.81 10.85 -13.03
CA SER A 419 -24.69 12.27 -13.41
C SER A 419 -23.38 12.62 -14.10
N VAL A 420 -22.44 11.67 -14.23
CA VAL A 420 -21.11 11.90 -14.82
C VAL A 420 -21.06 11.33 -16.24
N SER A 421 -20.61 12.14 -17.18
CA SER A 421 -20.49 11.76 -18.60
C SER A 421 -19.05 11.30 -18.95
N ALA A 422 -18.94 10.49 -20.02
CA ALA A 422 -17.64 10.03 -20.52
C ALA A 422 -16.67 11.18 -20.90
N PRO A 423 -17.09 12.27 -21.56
CA PRO A 423 -16.20 13.42 -21.82
C PRO A 423 -15.66 14.09 -20.57
N GLU A 424 -16.48 14.21 -19.51
CA GLU A 424 -16.05 14.77 -18.22
C GLU A 424 -15.02 13.87 -17.54
N LEU A 425 -15.21 12.55 -17.61
CA LEU A 425 -14.25 11.58 -17.09
C LEU A 425 -12.93 11.62 -17.84
N LEU A 426 -12.94 11.70 -19.17
CA LEU A 426 -11.72 11.83 -19.97
C LEU A 426 -10.96 13.11 -19.65
N LEU A 427 -11.68 14.23 -19.49
CA LEU A 427 -11.07 15.50 -19.10
C LEU A 427 -10.44 15.42 -17.70
N THR A 428 -11.16 14.91 -16.71
CA THR A 428 -10.65 14.79 -15.32
C THR A 428 -9.49 13.80 -15.24
N LEU A 429 -9.53 12.71 -15.99
CA LEU A 429 -8.45 11.74 -16.10
C LEU A 429 -7.16 12.37 -16.66
N ALA A 430 -7.27 13.19 -17.72
CA ALA A 430 -6.15 13.92 -18.29
C ALA A 430 -5.58 14.96 -17.31
N LEU A 431 -6.44 15.68 -16.59
CA LEU A 431 -6.02 16.65 -15.56
C LEU A 431 -5.32 15.94 -14.40
N PHE A 432 -5.85 14.82 -13.90
CA PHE A 432 -5.22 14.05 -12.83
C PHE A 432 -3.85 13.51 -13.27
N ALA A 433 -3.75 12.97 -14.48
CA ALA A 433 -2.47 12.50 -15.01
C ALA A 433 -1.43 13.64 -15.06
N ALA A 434 -1.80 14.83 -15.52
CA ALA A 434 -0.91 15.99 -15.56
C ALA A 434 -0.46 16.43 -14.14
N VAL A 435 -1.39 16.53 -13.20
CA VAL A 435 -1.10 16.87 -11.79
C VAL A 435 -0.21 15.81 -11.14
N TYR A 436 -0.49 14.54 -11.35
CA TYR A 436 0.29 13.45 -10.78
C TYR A 436 1.72 13.41 -11.31
N VAL A 437 1.92 13.61 -12.60
CA VAL A 437 3.26 13.74 -13.19
C VAL A 437 4.01 14.93 -12.59
N PHE A 438 3.35 16.09 -12.45
CA PHE A 438 3.95 17.28 -11.85
C PHE A 438 4.37 17.02 -10.39
N LEU A 439 3.49 16.46 -9.57
CA LEU A 439 3.76 16.12 -8.17
C LEU A 439 4.89 15.10 -8.03
N PHE A 440 4.88 14.05 -8.87
CA PHE A 440 5.93 13.04 -8.86
C PHE A 440 7.31 13.61 -9.20
N VAL A 441 7.38 14.44 -10.26
CA VAL A 441 8.63 15.08 -10.67
C VAL A 441 9.11 16.04 -9.58
N GLY A 442 8.21 16.81 -8.97
CA GLY A 442 8.52 17.69 -7.84
C GLY A 442 9.09 16.91 -6.65
N TRP A 443 8.39 15.85 -6.21
CA TRP A 443 8.84 14.97 -5.15
C TRP A 443 10.19 14.31 -5.46
N ALA A 444 10.35 13.73 -6.64
CA ALA A 444 11.59 13.07 -7.05
C ALA A 444 12.79 14.03 -7.07
N ARG A 445 12.59 15.29 -7.49
CA ARG A 445 13.62 16.34 -7.43
C ARG A 445 14.00 16.68 -5.98
N VAL A 446 13.01 16.85 -5.10
CA VAL A 446 13.23 17.15 -3.68
C VAL A 446 13.97 16.01 -2.98
N ILE A 447 13.50 14.77 -3.13
CA ILE A 447 14.15 13.59 -2.54
C ILE A 447 15.57 13.40 -3.09
N SER A 448 15.75 13.50 -4.41
CA SER A 448 17.08 13.44 -5.03
C SER A 448 18.00 14.55 -4.50
N GLY A 449 17.47 15.74 -4.25
CA GLY A 449 18.19 16.85 -3.64
C GLY A 449 18.64 16.53 -2.21
N PHE A 450 17.78 15.93 -1.38
CA PHE A 450 18.16 15.53 -0.03
C PHE A 450 19.21 14.41 -0.03
N ILE A 451 19.03 13.39 -0.88
CA ILE A 451 20.01 12.29 -1.00
C ILE A 451 21.37 12.82 -1.49
N LYS A 452 21.41 13.74 -2.48
CA LYS A 452 22.66 14.30 -2.99
C LYS A 452 23.40 15.15 -1.94
N ARG A 453 22.68 15.94 -1.13
CA ARG A 453 23.26 16.74 -0.03
C ARG A 453 23.80 15.90 1.10
N GLY A 454 23.17 14.75 1.38
CA GLY A 454 23.60 13.80 2.41
C GLY A 454 23.12 14.14 3.82
N PRO A 455 23.54 13.31 4.81
CA PRO A 455 23.19 13.46 6.22
C PRO A 455 24.06 14.53 6.92
N VAL A 456 24.30 15.68 6.29
CA VAL A 456 25.08 16.77 6.88
C VAL A 456 24.15 17.62 7.74
N GLY A 457 24.67 18.13 8.89
CA GLY A 457 23.97 19.13 9.69
C GLY A 457 23.61 20.35 8.84
N ASP A 458 22.54 21.04 9.20
CA ASP A 458 22.28 22.36 8.66
C ASP A 458 23.50 23.22 9.00
N ALA A 459 24.41 23.44 8.03
CA ALA A 459 25.22 24.63 8.07
C ALA A 459 24.20 25.78 8.18
N ALA A 460 24.31 26.62 9.21
CA ALA A 460 23.57 27.86 9.28
C ALA A 460 23.63 28.49 7.86
N PRO A 461 22.51 29.02 7.34
CA PRO A 461 22.59 29.76 6.09
C PRO A 461 23.80 30.70 6.25
N ALA A 462 24.74 30.63 5.31
CA ALA A 462 25.88 31.51 5.31
C ALA A 462 25.30 32.92 5.48
N ALA A 463 25.60 33.54 6.59
CA ALA A 463 25.33 34.95 6.82
C ALA A 463 26.22 35.73 5.81
N GLY A 464 25.70 35.91 4.63
CA GLY A 464 26.45 36.46 3.51
C GLY A 464 25.54 36.63 2.30
N SER A 465 24.71 37.64 2.34
CA SER A 465 24.28 38.46 1.17
C SER A 465 23.19 39.47 1.55
N ALA A 466 23.15 39.95 2.80
CA ALA A 466 22.40 41.17 3.09
C ALA A 466 23.21 42.44 2.81
N ASP A 467 24.53 42.33 2.67
CA ASP A 467 25.40 43.49 2.42
C ASP A 467 25.58 43.81 0.93
N ASP A 468 25.33 42.88 -0.01
CA ASP A 468 25.44 43.17 -1.44
C ASP A 468 24.24 43.94 -2.02
N ALA A 469 23.10 43.91 -1.36
CA ALA A 469 21.93 44.68 -1.79
C ALA A 469 21.97 46.16 -1.39
N THR A 470 22.86 46.54 -0.44
CA THR A 470 23.04 47.94 -0.03
C THR A 470 24.19 48.65 -0.74
N ALA A 471 25.09 47.92 -1.37
CA ALA A 471 26.18 48.52 -2.17
C ALA A 471 25.68 49.00 -3.54
N ALA A 472 24.70 48.32 -4.16
CA ALA A 472 24.16 48.71 -5.48
C ALA A 472 23.26 49.98 -5.48
N VAL A 473 22.87 50.48 -4.30
CA VAL A 473 22.03 51.69 -4.18
C VAL A 473 22.86 52.94 -3.92
N LYS A 474 24.17 52.85 -3.68
CA LYS A 474 25.04 54.01 -3.41
C LYS A 474 25.90 54.49 -4.58
N GLU A 475 25.91 53.80 -5.71
CA GLU A 475 26.63 54.27 -6.91
C GLU A 475 25.73 54.87 -8.02
N GLY A 476 24.51 55.25 -7.67
CA GLY A 476 23.57 55.94 -8.57
C GLY A 476 23.10 57.28 -8.04
N LYS A 477 24.03 58.17 -7.67
CA LYS A 477 23.77 59.61 -7.55
C LYS A 477 24.95 60.40 -8.10
#